data_28dbf3cc9979795f7f62c08ea5365262
#
_entry.id   28dbf3cc9979795f7f62c08ea5365262
#
_cell.length_a   1.000
_cell.length_b   1.000
_cell.length_c   1.000
_cell.angle_alpha   90.00
_cell.angle_beta   90.00
_cell.angle_gamma   90.00
#
_symmetry.space_group_name_H-M   'P 1'
#
loop_
_entity.id
_entity.type
_entity.pdbx_description
1 polymer ?
#
loop_
_entity_poly.entity_id
_entity_poly.type
_entity_poly.pdbx_seq_one_letter_code
_entity_poly.pdbx_strand_id
1 'polypeptide(L)'
;LKTRIPKQTNNFHIYTEAMDANVLLRKIGTQFTTAFSDMHFLLVYDPYDAHIEWDAMMPFLKNWGEIIINHMVSDPIRGAKTAKKQKVIEKYEETYQTTIDELISFGSDRNAFETKIEQIIRDGSGRSEKRYYIASFPFFNSNNSVVYNLIHCTGHYKGFELFKSTAWKTFGDKSSLKNTHNIEDQM
;
A
#
# COMPACT_ATOMS: atom_id res chain seq x y z
N LEU A 1 -4.32 -4.52 24.59
CA LEU A 1 -5.05 -4.60 23.30
C LEU A 1 -6.41 -5.27 23.46
N LYS A 2 -6.54 -6.39 24.19
CA LYS A 2 -7.81 -7.13 24.39
C LYS A 2 -8.95 -6.27 24.98
N THR A 3 -8.65 -5.23 25.75
CA THR A 3 -9.66 -4.37 26.39
C THR A 3 -10.36 -3.39 25.44
N ARG A 4 -9.87 -3.24 24.21
CA ARG A 4 -10.45 -2.34 23.19
C ARG A 4 -11.21 -3.06 22.09
N ILE A 5 -11.25 -4.38 22.13
CA ILE A 5 -11.95 -5.17 21.11
C ILE A 5 -13.45 -5.18 21.48
N PRO A 6 -14.36 -4.77 20.56
CA PRO A 6 -15.79 -4.83 20.80
C PRO A 6 -16.24 -6.27 21.09
N LYS A 7 -17.33 -6.41 21.86
CA LYS A 7 -17.94 -7.73 22.05
C LYS A 7 -18.34 -8.30 20.69
N GLN A 8 -17.96 -9.55 20.45
CA GLN A 8 -18.40 -10.28 19.27
C GLN A 8 -19.92 -10.43 19.29
N THR A 9 -20.53 -10.26 18.13
CA THR A 9 -21.95 -10.50 17.90
C THR A 9 -22.10 -11.64 16.88
N ASN A 10 -23.32 -12.13 16.65
CA ASN A 10 -23.56 -13.20 15.69
C ASN A 10 -23.08 -12.85 14.25
N ASN A 11 -22.94 -11.56 13.94
CA ASN A 11 -22.55 -11.06 12.61
C ASN A 11 -21.17 -10.40 12.59
N PHE A 12 -20.45 -10.41 13.72
CA PHE A 12 -19.15 -9.76 13.84
C PHE A 12 -18.17 -10.62 14.63
N HIS A 13 -17.14 -11.09 13.98
CA HIS A 13 -16.11 -11.94 14.55
C HIS A 13 -14.76 -11.27 14.47
N ILE A 14 -13.99 -11.32 15.55
CA ILE A 14 -12.61 -10.83 15.62
C ILE A 14 -11.68 -12.01 15.84
N TYR A 15 -10.73 -12.14 14.94
CA TYR A 15 -9.64 -13.11 15.04
C TYR A 15 -8.34 -12.36 15.27
N THR A 16 -7.52 -12.83 16.20
CA THR A 16 -6.21 -12.28 16.49
C THR A 16 -5.17 -13.38 16.40
N GLU A 17 -4.13 -13.16 15.60
CA GLU A 17 -3.03 -14.09 15.44
C GLU A 17 -1.72 -13.40 15.84
N ALA A 18 -0.92 -14.07 16.65
CA ALA A 18 0.41 -13.62 17.08
C ALA A 18 1.46 -14.28 16.19
N MET A 19 1.56 -13.83 14.94
CA MET A 19 2.51 -14.36 13.97
C MET A 19 2.94 -13.25 13.01
N ASP A 20 3.94 -13.52 12.19
CA ASP A 20 4.36 -12.63 11.12
C ASP A 20 3.19 -12.39 10.14
N ALA A 21 2.95 -11.12 9.80
CA ALA A 21 1.83 -10.72 8.98
C ALA A 21 1.91 -11.29 7.56
N ASN A 22 3.10 -11.38 6.97
CA ASN A 22 3.28 -11.91 5.62
C ASN A 22 3.05 -13.42 5.58
N VAL A 23 3.45 -14.14 6.62
CA VAL A 23 3.13 -15.57 6.78
C VAL A 23 1.61 -15.78 6.87
N LEU A 24 0.92 -14.94 7.65
CA LEU A 24 -0.53 -14.99 7.75
C LEU A 24 -1.21 -14.66 6.42
N LEU A 25 -0.75 -13.62 5.71
CA LEU A 25 -1.31 -13.23 4.42
C LEU A 25 -1.16 -14.35 3.37
N ARG A 26 0.00 -15.01 3.29
CA ARG A 26 0.17 -16.17 2.40
C ARG A 26 -0.82 -17.28 2.72
N LYS A 27 -1.00 -17.59 4.00
CA LYS A 27 -1.96 -18.60 4.46
C LYS A 27 -3.41 -18.23 4.10
N ILE A 28 -3.82 -16.99 4.33
CA ILE A 28 -5.16 -16.51 3.98
C ILE A 28 -5.32 -16.42 2.47
N GLY A 29 -4.29 -15.92 1.75
CA GLY A 29 -4.29 -15.75 0.31
C GLY A 29 -4.59 -17.04 -0.45
N THR A 30 -4.09 -18.18 0.02
CA THR A 30 -4.42 -19.48 -0.58
C THR A 30 -5.90 -19.83 -0.44
N GLN A 31 -6.55 -19.40 0.64
CA GLN A 31 -7.98 -19.62 0.85
C GLN A 31 -8.84 -18.74 -0.06
N PHE A 32 -8.42 -17.50 -0.34
CA PHE A 32 -9.12 -16.60 -1.26
C PHE A 32 -9.19 -17.13 -2.68
N THR A 33 -8.17 -17.85 -3.12
CA THR A 33 -8.15 -18.43 -4.46
C THR A 33 -9.05 -19.68 -4.61
N THR A 34 -9.44 -20.30 -3.52
CA THR A 34 -10.16 -21.57 -3.53
C THR A 34 -11.52 -21.53 -2.87
N ALA A 35 -11.63 -21.01 -1.65
CA ALA A 35 -12.83 -21.08 -0.82
C ALA A 35 -13.61 -19.75 -0.72
N PHE A 36 -12.93 -18.63 -0.97
CA PHE A 36 -13.49 -17.29 -0.71
C PHE A 36 -13.48 -16.39 -1.95
N SER A 37 -13.51 -16.96 -3.16
CA SER A 37 -13.51 -16.21 -4.43
C SER A 37 -14.61 -15.15 -4.53
N ASP A 38 -15.75 -15.36 -3.86
CA ASP A 38 -16.92 -14.49 -3.88
C ASP A 38 -16.98 -13.53 -2.69
N MET A 39 -15.98 -13.55 -1.82
CA MET A 39 -15.93 -12.66 -0.66
C MET A 39 -15.30 -11.32 -1.01
N HIS A 40 -15.94 -10.24 -0.59
CA HIS A 40 -15.33 -8.92 -0.55
C HIS A 40 -14.49 -8.78 0.71
N PHE A 41 -13.33 -8.16 0.58
CA PHE A 41 -12.44 -7.88 1.71
C PHE A 41 -11.92 -6.45 1.67
N LEU A 42 -11.52 -5.97 2.83
CA LEU A 42 -10.65 -4.81 2.99
C LEU A 42 -9.35 -5.28 3.65
N LEU A 43 -8.25 -5.17 2.93
CA LEU A 43 -6.92 -5.43 3.47
C LEU A 43 -6.23 -4.11 3.79
N VAL A 44 -5.84 -3.92 5.04
CA VAL A 44 -4.95 -2.82 5.45
C VAL A 44 -3.59 -3.44 5.72
N TYR A 45 -2.64 -3.14 4.84
CA TYR A 45 -1.27 -3.62 4.93
C TYR A 45 -0.37 -2.49 5.44
N ASP A 46 0.11 -2.65 6.67
CA ASP A 46 0.97 -1.69 7.34
C ASP A 46 2.27 -2.40 7.76
N PRO A 47 3.25 -2.49 6.86
CA PRO A 47 4.53 -3.14 7.17
C PRO A 47 5.32 -2.32 8.18
N TYR A 48 6.11 -3.00 9.00
CA TYR A 48 6.94 -2.36 10.03
C TYR A 48 8.03 -1.44 9.45
N ASP A 49 8.49 -1.76 8.24
CA ASP A 49 9.51 -0.97 7.50
C ASP A 49 9.04 -0.74 6.05
N ALA A 50 9.92 -0.22 5.19
CA ALA A 50 9.58 0.03 3.79
C ALA A 50 9.45 -1.26 2.94
N HIS A 51 9.72 -2.43 3.52
CA HIS A 51 9.70 -3.69 2.79
C HIS A 51 8.28 -4.20 2.54
N ILE A 52 7.94 -4.39 1.27
CA ILE A 52 6.67 -4.99 0.83
C ILE A 52 6.98 -6.37 0.24
N GLU A 53 6.44 -7.40 0.87
CA GLU A 53 6.54 -8.77 0.37
C GLU A 53 5.40 -9.04 -0.62
N TRP A 54 5.65 -8.77 -1.89
CA TRP A 54 4.63 -8.84 -2.94
C TRP A 54 4.01 -10.22 -3.13
N ASP A 55 4.77 -11.29 -2.91
CA ASP A 55 4.25 -12.66 -2.98
C ASP A 55 3.11 -12.91 -1.95
N ALA A 56 3.19 -12.28 -0.78
CA ALA A 56 2.11 -12.32 0.21
C ALA A 56 0.90 -11.49 -0.22
N MET A 57 1.10 -10.42 -1.00
CA MET A 57 0.05 -9.51 -1.47
C MET A 57 -0.63 -9.96 -2.76
N MET A 58 0.07 -10.69 -3.64
CA MET A 58 -0.43 -11.07 -4.96
C MET A 58 -1.80 -11.76 -4.97
N PRO A 59 -2.13 -12.68 -4.05
CA PRO A 59 -3.46 -13.30 -4.02
C PRO A 59 -4.58 -12.27 -3.83
N PHE A 60 -4.33 -11.22 -3.05
CA PHE A 60 -5.31 -10.16 -2.80
C PHE A 60 -5.43 -9.20 -3.97
N LEU A 61 -4.32 -8.81 -4.60
CA LEU A 61 -4.33 -7.95 -5.80
C LEU A 61 -5.13 -8.57 -6.95
N LYS A 62 -5.10 -9.90 -7.10
CA LYS A 62 -5.83 -10.64 -8.13
C LYS A 62 -7.33 -10.79 -7.86
N ASN A 63 -7.76 -10.63 -6.63
CA ASN A 63 -9.15 -10.81 -6.21
C ASN A 63 -9.92 -9.48 -6.12
N TRP A 64 -11.25 -9.59 -5.94
CA TRP A 64 -12.12 -8.44 -5.76
C TRP A 64 -12.11 -7.97 -4.30
N GLY A 65 -11.51 -6.82 -4.05
CA GLY A 65 -11.47 -6.22 -2.72
C GLY A 65 -10.83 -4.86 -2.75
N GLU A 66 -10.77 -4.28 -1.57
CA GLU A 66 -10.12 -3.00 -1.30
C GLU A 66 -8.80 -3.28 -0.60
N ILE A 67 -7.72 -2.66 -1.06
CA ILE A 67 -6.41 -2.78 -0.42
C ILE A 67 -5.90 -1.39 -0.10
N ILE A 68 -5.46 -1.20 1.13
CA ILE A 68 -4.77 0.01 1.58
C ILE A 68 -3.37 -0.39 2.02
N ILE A 69 -2.37 0.18 1.39
CA ILE A 69 -0.95 -0.05 1.71
C ILE A 69 -0.38 1.21 2.34
N ASN A 70 0.16 1.09 3.55
CA ASN A 70 0.98 2.16 4.13
C ASN A 70 2.42 1.99 3.65
N HIS A 71 2.81 2.76 2.65
CA HIS A 71 4.12 2.67 2.02
C HIS A 71 5.07 3.75 2.57
N MET A 72 6.10 3.34 3.30
CA MET A 72 7.10 4.23 3.88
C MET A 72 8.13 4.66 2.84
N VAL A 73 7.76 5.62 1.98
CA VAL A 73 8.61 6.09 0.86
C VAL A 73 9.84 6.87 1.32
N SER A 74 9.81 7.48 2.51
CA SER A 74 10.93 8.27 3.03
C SER A 74 12.19 7.44 3.32
N ASP A 75 12.01 6.15 3.62
CA ASP A 75 13.12 5.27 3.97
C ASP A 75 14.01 4.95 2.77
N PRO A 76 13.51 4.41 1.64
CA PRO A 76 14.33 4.16 0.45
C PRO A 76 14.90 5.43 -0.18
N ILE A 77 14.17 6.54 -0.18
CA ILE A 77 14.70 7.83 -0.70
C ILE A 77 15.98 8.23 0.04
N ARG A 78 16.03 8.05 1.35
CA ARG A 78 17.20 8.40 2.17
C ARG A 78 18.22 7.28 2.25
N GLY A 79 17.73 6.06 2.30
CA GLY A 79 18.52 4.88 2.61
C GLY A 79 19.22 4.24 1.42
N ALA A 80 18.70 4.33 0.19
CA ALA A 80 19.24 3.61 -0.96
C ALA A 80 20.73 3.92 -1.20
N LYS A 81 21.12 5.20 -1.19
CA LYS A 81 22.53 5.61 -1.37
C LYS A 81 23.47 5.16 -0.25
N THR A 82 22.94 4.93 0.94
CA THR A 82 23.76 4.63 2.14
C THR A 82 23.66 3.18 2.57
N ALA A 83 22.84 2.38 1.91
CA ALA A 83 22.67 0.97 2.18
C ALA A 83 23.99 0.21 1.94
N LYS A 84 24.58 -0.30 3.02
CA LYS A 84 25.81 -1.10 2.97
C LYS A 84 25.57 -2.58 3.28
N LYS A 85 24.48 -2.88 3.96
CA LYS A 85 24.17 -4.24 4.34
C LYS A 85 23.37 -4.89 3.21
N GLN A 86 23.85 -6.01 2.71
CA GLN A 86 23.23 -6.76 1.62
C GLN A 86 21.73 -7.00 1.87
N LYS A 87 21.37 -7.42 3.07
CA LYS A 87 19.96 -7.63 3.46
C LYS A 87 19.07 -6.38 3.33
N VAL A 88 19.61 -5.17 3.50
CA VAL A 88 18.85 -3.92 3.32
C VAL A 88 18.69 -3.61 1.83
N ILE A 89 19.73 -3.85 1.04
CA ILE A 89 19.70 -3.71 -0.41
C ILE A 89 18.64 -4.64 -1.00
N GLU A 90 18.69 -5.92 -0.64
CA GLU A 90 17.72 -6.92 -1.08
C GLU A 90 16.26 -6.50 -0.78
N LYS A 91 15.98 -6.00 0.43
CA LYS A 91 14.66 -5.50 0.78
C LYS A 91 14.17 -4.37 -0.14
N TYR A 92 15.04 -3.43 -0.48
CA TYR A 92 14.68 -2.37 -1.42
C TYR A 92 14.46 -2.90 -2.83
N GLU A 93 15.36 -3.78 -3.31
CA GLU A 93 15.25 -4.40 -4.62
C GLU A 93 13.99 -5.25 -4.74
N GLU A 94 13.63 -6.02 -3.72
CA GLU A 94 12.37 -6.79 -3.65
C GLU A 94 11.14 -5.89 -3.65
N THR A 95 11.15 -4.81 -2.84
CA THR A 95 10.02 -3.89 -2.73
C THR A 95 9.73 -3.18 -4.04
N TYR A 96 10.76 -2.75 -4.74
CA TYR A 96 10.61 -2.00 -5.99
C TYR A 96 10.82 -2.85 -7.25
N GLN A 97 11.12 -4.14 -7.09
CA GLN A 97 11.38 -5.08 -8.20
C GLN A 97 12.39 -4.49 -9.21
N THR A 98 13.45 -3.90 -8.69
CA THR A 98 14.49 -3.27 -9.49
C THR A 98 15.83 -3.25 -8.75
N THR A 99 16.92 -2.88 -9.42
CA THR A 99 18.25 -2.84 -8.82
C THR A 99 18.44 -1.64 -7.90
N ILE A 100 19.33 -1.77 -6.93
CA ILE A 100 19.70 -0.64 -6.04
C ILE A 100 20.26 0.55 -6.83
N ASP A 101 20.97 0.31 -7.92
CA ASP A 101 21.54 1.36 -8.77
C ASP A 101 20.42 2.17 -9.45
N GLU A 102 19.35 1.52 -9.91
CA GLU A 102 18.18 2.20 -10.45
C GLU A 102 17.50 3.05 -9.36
N LEU A 103 17.33 2.51 -8.15
CA LEU A 103 16.75 3.26 -7.03
C LEU A 103 17.62 4.48 -6.64
N ILE A 104 18.94 4.34 -6.67
CA ILE A 104 19.86 5.46 -6.45
C ILE A 104 19.69 6.52 -7.53
N SER A 105 19.45 6.12 -8.78
CA SER A 105 19.23 7.06 -9.88
C SER A 105 17.95 7.90 -9.73
N PHE A 106 16.94 7.41 -9.02
CA PHE A 106 15.73 8.18 -8.69
C PHE A 106 16.05 9.37 -7.77
N GLY A 107 17.13 9.28 -7.01
CA GLY A 107 17.56 10.34 -6.10
C GLY A 107 16.51 10.64 -5.04
N SER A 108 15.98 11.87 -5.03
CA SER A 108 14.89 12.31 -4.16
C SER A 108 13.55 12.44 -4.89
N ASP A 109 13.46 11.95 -6.12
CA ASP A 109 12.22 11.99 -6.89
C ASP A 109 11.22 10.96 -6.34
N ARG A 110 10.32 11.44 -5.50
CA ARG A 110 9.24 10.66 -4.93
C ARG A 110 8.37 10.01 -6.02
N ASN A 111 8.10 10.73 -7.09
CA ASN A 111 7.19 10.25 -8.14
C ASN A 111 7.77 9.01 -8.83
N ALA A 112 9.09 8.93 -9.00
CA ALA A 112 9.72 7.73 -9.54
C ALA A 112 9.48 6.50 -8.66
N PHE A 113 9.61 6.65 -7.33
CA PHE A 113 9.32 5.57 -6.38
C PHE A 113 7.83 5.18 -6.38
N GLU A 114 6.92 6.17 -6.40
CA GLU A 114 5.47 5.92 -6.47
C GLU A 114 5.08 5.22 -7.77
N THR A 115 5.54 5.70 -8.91
CA THR A 115 5.28 5.10 -10.22
C THR A 115 5.72 3.64 -10.26
N LYS A 116 6.88 3.33 -9.67
CA LYS A 116 7.38 1.95 -9.61
C LYS A 116 6.46 1.05 -8.79
N ILE A 117 6.00 1.49 -7.63
CA ILE A 117 5.04 0.76 -6.80
C ILE A 117 3.70 0.58 -7.53
N GLU A 118 3.19 1.62 -8.15
CA GLU A 118 1.94 1.52 -8.92
C GLU A 118 2.06 0.52 -10.07
N GLN A 119 3.18 0.50 -10.77
CA GLN A 119 3.44 -0.46 -11.85
C GLN A 119 3.39 -1.90 -11.32
N ILE A 120 4.07 -2.18 -10.20
CA ILE A 120 4.07 -3.51 -9.58
C ILE A 120 2.64 -3.93 -9.18
N ILE A 121 1.86 -3.02 -8.62
CA ILE A 121 0.47 -3.28 -8.24
C ILE A 121 -0.36 -3.60 -9.49
N ARG A 122 -0.23 -2.84 -10.57
CA ARG A 122 -0.95 -3.06 -11.83
C ARG A 122 -0.59 -4.40 -12.44
N ASP A 123 0.68 -4.70 -12.56
CA ASP A 123 1.18 -5.97 -13.09
C ASP A 123 0.69 -7.14 -12.23
N GLY A 124 0.78 -7.01 -10.91
CA GLY A 124 0.31 -8.00 -9.96
C GLY A 124 -1.19 -8.25 -10.01
N SER A 125 -1.98 -7.22 -10.26
CA SER A 125 -3.44 -7.35 -10.39
C SER A 125 -3.86 -8.13 -11.64
N GLY A 126 -3.04 -8.12 -12.71
CA GLY A 126 -3.36 -8.70 -14.00
C GLY A 126 -4.54 -8.03 -14.70
N ARG A 127 -4.92 -6.81 -14.28
CA ARG A 127 -6.09 -6.08 -14.79
C ARG A 127 -5.67 -4.86 -15.60
N SER A 128 -6.47 -4.52 -16.61
CA SER A 128 -6.25 -3.29 -17.37
C SER A 128 -6.44 -2.05 -16.50
N GLU A 129 -5.79 -0.95 -16.85
CA GLU A 129 -5.92 0.35 -16.18
C GLU A 129 -7.37 0.81 -16.00
N LYS A 130 -8.23 0.51 -16.98
CA LYS A 130 -9.67 0.85 -16.94
C LYS A 130 -10.47 0.05 -15.91
N ARG A 131 -9.87 -0.96 -15.26
CA ARG A 131 -10.56 -1.88 -14.34
C ARG A 131 -9.87 -2.02 -12.99
N TYR A 132 -8.79 -1.27 -12.76
CA TYR A 132 -8.10 -1.28 -11.48
C TYR A 132 -7.61 0.12 -11.15
N TYR A 133 -8.17 0.68 -10.12
CA TYR A 133 -7.95 2.06 -9.70
C TYR A 133 -6.94 2.10 -8.57
N ILE A 134 -5.97 3.00 -8.67
CA ILE A 134 -4.95 3.22 -7.66
C ILE A 134 -4.97 4.70 -7.31
N ALA A 135 -5.02 5.02 -6.01
CA ALA A 135 -4.87 6.37 -5.51
C ALA A 135 -3.79 6.39 -4.44
N SER A 136 -2.88 7.34 -4.53
CA SER A 136 -1.84 7.58 -3.52
C SER A 136 -2.13 8.88 -2.78
N PHE A 137 -2.07 8.86 -1.46
CA PHE A 137 -2.23 10.02 -0.61
C PHE A 137 -1.01 10.18 0.30
N PRO A 138 -0.14 11.19 0.06
CA PRO A 138 1.07 11.37 0.83
C PRO A 138 0.81 12.06 2.18
N PHE A 139 1.56 11.63 3.18
CA PHE A 139 1.62 12.25 4.48
C PHE A 139 2.99 12.88 4.71
N PHE A 140 2.98 14.10 5.22
CA PHE A 140 4.16 14.94 5.38
C PHE A 140 4.48 15.16 6.84
N ASN A 141 5.76 15.30 7.16
CA ASN A 141 6.21 15.78 8.45
C ASN A 141 6.19 17.32 8.51
N SER A 142 6.57 17.87 9.68
CA SER A 142 6.67 19.32 9.90
C SER A 142 7.66 20.05 8.97
N ASN A 143 8.61 19.32 8.39
CA ASN A 143 9.59 19.84 7.44
C ASN A 143 9.15 19.73 5.99
N ASN A 144 7.88 19.44 5.76
CA ASN A 144 7.30 19.24 4.43
C ASN A 144 7.94 18.10 3.62
N SER A 145 8.49 17.11 4.28
CA SER A 145 9.02 15.91 3.64
C SER A 145 7.99 14.78 3.76
N VAL A 146 7.75 14.06 2.67
CA VAL A 146 6.87 12.90 2.69
C VAL A 146 7.46 11.82 3.60
N VAL A 147 6.65 11.31 4.51
CA VAL A 147 7.02 10.22 5.40
C VAL A 147 6.54 8.90 4.84
N TYR A 148 5.27 8.85 4.50
CA TYR A 148 4.65 7.68 3.89
C TYR A 148 3.53 8.08 2.92
N ASN A 149 3.18 7.16 2.04
CA ASN A 149 2.01 7.25 1.17
C ASN A 149 0.99 6.21 1.59
N LEU A 150 -0.27 6.61 1.68
CA LEU A 150 -1.37 5.69 1.81
C LEU A 150 -1.87 5.36 0.40
N ILE A 151 -1.57 4.17 -0.08
CA ILE A 151 -1.92 3.73 -1.43
C ILE A 151 -3.18 2.88 -1.34
N HIS A 152 -4.24 3.33 -1.98
CA HIS A 152 -5.49 2.59 -2.09
C HIS A 152 -5.61 1.94 -3.46
N CYS A 153 -5.95 0.67 -3.47
CA CYS A 153 -6.11 -0.13 -4.69
C CYS A 153 -7.47 -0.81 -4.69
N THR A 154 -8.21 -0.68 -5.77
CA THR A 154 -9.54 -1.29 -5.90
C THR A 154 -9.91 -1.59 -7.35
N GLY A 155 -10.70 -2.66 -7.56
CA GLY A 155 -11.37 -2.92 -8.82
C GLY A 155 -12.69 -2.16 -8.99
N HIS A 156 -13.11 -1.35 -8.01
CA HIS A 156 -14.43 -0.72 -7.99
C HIS A 156 -14.33 0.80 -8.00
N TYR A 157 -14.83 1.45 -9.06
CA TYR A 157 -14.75 2.90 -9.24
C TYR A 157 -15.36 3.70 -8.07
N LYS A 158 -16.51 3.30 -7.54
CA LYS A 158 -17.11 4.00 -6.39
C LYS A 158 -16.28 3.86 -5.10
N GLY A 159 -15.58 2.74 -4.90
CA GLY A 159 -14.63 2.59 -3.79
C GLY A 159 -13.47 3.57 -3.93
N PHE A 160 -12.94 3.71 -5.15
CA PHE A 160 -11.91 4.68 -5.46
C PHE A 160 -12.35 6.13 -5.19
N GLU A 161 -13.53 6.54 -5.67
CA GLU A 161 -14.06 7.89 -5.42
C GLU A 161 -14.30 8.14 -3.92
N LEU A 162 -14.85 7.16 -3.22
CA LEU A 162 -15.08 7.25 -1.78
C LEU A 162 -13.79 7.43 -1.01
N PHE A 163 -12.77 6.63 -1.32
CA PHE A 163 -11.46 6.77 -0.68
C PHE A 163 -10.87 8.16 -0.92
N LYS A 164 -10.81 8.62 -2.18
CA LYS A 164 -10.29 9.95 -2.53
C LYS A 164 -11.02 11.06 -1.78
N SER A 165 -12.34 11.06 -1.80
CA SER A 165 -13.14 12.09 -1.14
C SER A 165 -12.97 12.08 0.38
N THR A 166 -12.86 10.90 0.98
CA THR A 166 -12.66 10.73 2.42
C THR A 166 -11.27 11.16 2.84
N ALA A 167 -10.25 10.71 2.12
CA ALA A 167 -8.86 11.10 2.39
C ALA A 167 -8.70 12.63 2.27
N TRP A 168 -9.27 13.24 1.24
CA TRP A 168 -9.25 14.70 1.07
C TRP A 168 -9.96 15.44 2.21
N LYS A 169 -11.17 15.04 2.57
CA LYS A 169 -11.92 15.66 3.67
C LYS A 169 -11.23 15.52 5.02
N THR A 170 -10.54 14.39 5.23
CA THR A 170 -9.92 14.10 6.52
C THR A 170 -8.55 14.74 6.67
N PHE A 171 -7.76 14.78 5.60
CA PHE A 171 -6.34 15.12 5.64
C PHE A 171 -5.96 16.28 4.70
N GLY A 172 -6.80 16.63 3.73
CA GLY A 172 -6.49 17.61 2.70
C GLY A 172 -6.08 18.98 3.25
N ASP A 173 -6.78 19.46 4.28
CA ASP A 173 -6.46 20.74 4.93
C ASP A 173 -5.26 20.65 5.89
N LYS A 174 -4.91 19.46 6.31
CA LYS A 174 -3.83 19.19 7.27
C LYS A 174 -2.53 18.75 6.59
N SER A 175 -2.62 18.26 5.38
CA SER A 175 -1.43 18.11 4.54
C SER A 175 -0.99 19.55 4.25
N SER A 176 0.13 19.98 4.79
CA SER A 176 0.69 21.34 4.65
C SER A 176 0.94 21.77 3.21
N LEU A 177 0.36 21.10 2.26
CA LEU A 177 0.57 21.23 0.85
C LEU A 177 -0.61 21.86 0.17
N LYS A 178 -0.42 23.09 -0.05
CA LYS A 178 -1.34 23.93 -0.79
C LYS A 178 -1.65 23.48 -2.22
N ASN A 179 -1.00 22.45 -2.80
CA ASN A 179 -1.09 22.28 -4.25
C ASN A 179 -0.91 20.86 -4.81
N THR A 180 -0.95 19.77 -4.07
CA THR A 180 -0.55 18.48 -4.66
C THR A 180 -1.66 17.48 -4.90
N HIS A 181 -2.89 17.75 -4.49
CA HIS A 181 -4.00 16.83 -4.73
C HIS A 181 -5.20 17.57 -5.29
N ASN A 182 -5.05 18.05 -6.51
CA ASN A 182 -6.22 18.41 -7.28
C ASN A 182 -6.90 17.10 -7.70
N ILE A 183 -8.07 16.80 -7.11
CA ILE A 183 -8.86 15.61 -7.46
C ILE A 183 -9.21 15.63 -8.97
N GLU A 184 -9.26 16.80 -9.56
CA GLU A 184 -9.57 17.01 -10.99
C GLU A 184 -8.43 16.60 -11.92
N ASP A 185 -7.18 16.63 -11.46
CA ASP A 185 -6.01 16.30 -12.29
C ASP A 185 -5.75 14.78 -12.39
N GLN A 186 -6.55 13.97 -11.71
CA GLN A 186 -6.40 12.50 -11.66
C GLN A 186 -7.62 11.74 -12.21
N MET A 187 -8.56 12.45 -12.85
CA MET A 187 -9.69 11.80 -13.55
C MET A 187 -9.35 11.57 -15.06
#